data_9ca2d846c956532b674bf9bfaeb20dca
#
_entry.id   9ca2d846c956532b674bf9bfaeb20dca
#
_cell.length_a   1.000
_cell.length_b   1.000
_cell.length_c   1.000
_cell.angle_alpha   90.00
_cell.angle_beta   90.00
_cell.angle_gamma   90.00
#
_symmetry.space_group_name_H-M   'P 1'
#
loop_
_entity.id
_entity.type
_entity.pdbx_description
1 polymer ?
#
loop_
_entity_poly.entity_id
_entity_poly.type
_entity_poly.pdbx_seq_one_letter_code
_entity_poly.pdbx_strand_id
1 'polypeptide(L)'
;MFANPYKFIALIVGGFLIFQGNMTLADETTQSDEIRRLAYKNQVLESKLQRVENQIATLRRQSNPNMQSFNEVVAHQKLVTSLHPFFIIGTPVISSPFIGINSAYNASDLVVNQPYVNEDLNLLQQRKQIFNYLAQIKHVPPDTPVVNLSGKVESQLYHTQHHGNFQNNSMTDIDLTGIELDTEILVNSWMTGLIAFVYDNTLPTDMSPRRIDNSRVLLERGFLTIGNLTQFPLYVTMGQFYVTFGQYSSSMISDPFTKILGRTKARALALGLSKQLNDENNLNLSAFVFRGPSRTSMENYGLRNYGLNAEYLLTKPHWNIDIAGSFIRNIADSIGMQHNGNSGPNNFEGFATSGNTEMLDPVSGLDARGTLSIQNFSITGEYVTASRSFSQTVLSFNGEGAKPSAIYAEAEYKFNVLEKPSAVIIGFDESKDALALLIPKKRYTATVSTSLWKDTIESLEFRHDIDYRETDSAYGQSSLGFNPMNGTGKSGNTVTLQVGLYF
;
A
#
# COMPACT_ATOMS: atom_id res chain seq x y z
N MET A 1 -31.21 -10.16 -17.77
CA MET A 1 -31.98 -10.07 -16.51
C MET A 1 -30.95 -10.17 -15.36
N PHE A 2 -30.28 -9.07 -15.07
CA PHE A 2 -29.21 -9.03 -14.05
C PHE A 2 -29.71 -8.25 -12.84
N ALA A 3 -29.79 -8.96 -11.72
CA ALA A 3 -30.25 -8.42 -10.45
C ALA A 3 -29.18 -7.48 -9.85
N ASN A 4 -29.66 -6.40 -9.31
CA ASN A 4 -28.94 -5.28 -8.71
C ASN A 4 -28.03 -5.74 -7.54
N PRO A 5 -26.70 -5.56 -7.58
CA PRO A 5 -25.76 -6.06 -6.57
C PRO A 5 -25.90 -5.41 -5.18
N TYR A 6 -26.61 -4.30 -5.07
CA TYR A 6 -26.79 -3.59 -3.79
C TYR A 6 -27.68 -4.33 -2.77
N LYS A 7 -28.41 -5.38 -3.18
CA LYS A 7 -29.22 -6.18 -2.26
C LYS A 7 -28.43 -7.24 -1.46
N PHE A 8 -27.20 -7.56 -1.88
CA PHE A 8 -26.41 -8.59 -1.21
C PHE A 8 -25.60 -8.05 -0.02
N ILE A 9 -25.20 -6.78 -0.05
CA ILE A 9 -24.45 -6.15 1.06
C ILE A 9 -25.37 -5.82 2.22
N ALA A 10 -26.63 -5.49 1.99
CA ALA A 10 -27.61 -5.25 3.05
C ALA A 10 -27.94 -6.49 3.90
N LEU A 11 -27.68 -7.72 3.36
CA LEU A 11 -27.99 -8.98 4.06
C LEU A 11 -26.92 -9.37 5.09
N ILE A 12 -25.68 -8.93 4.92
CA ILE A 12 -24.56 -9.26 5.83
C ILE A 12 -24.53 -8.32 7.04
N VAL A 13 -24.96 -7.07 6.87
CA VAL A 13 -25.01 -6.08 7.97
C VAL A 13 -26.31 -6.18 8.75
N GLY A 14 -27.40 -6.68 8.13
CA GLY A 14 -28.72 -6.83 8.76
C GLY A 14 -28.87 -8.00 9.75
N GLY A 15 -27.91 -8.92 9.81
CA GLY A 15 -27.99 -10.12 10.66
C GLY A 15 -27.69 -9.91 12.15
N PHE A 16 -27.28 -8.73 12.59
CA PHE A 16 -26.85 -8.48 13.98
C PHE A 16 -27.81 -7.60 14.82
N LEU A 17 -28.94 -7.14 14.28
CA LEU A 17 -29.87 -6.26 15.02
C LEU A 17 -31.33 -6.73 14.92
N ILE A 18 -31.62 -7.92 15.44
CA ILE A 18 -33.01 -8.28 15.83
C ILE A 18 -32.98 -8.66 17.31
N PHE A 19 -33.06 -7.65 18.17
CA PHE A 19 -33.69 -7.82 19.49
C PHE A 19 -34.20 -6.48 20.03
N GLN A 20 -35.54 -6.47 20.23
CA GLN A 20 -36.36 -5.60 21.08
C GLN A 20 -36.71 -4.19 20.62
N GLY A 21 -38.02 -3.99 20.54
CA GLY A 21 -38.68 -2.71 20.71
C GLY A 21 -40.09 -2.63 20.12
N ASN A 22 -41.07 -3.02 20.88
CA ASN A 22 -42.47 -2.66 20.60
C ASN A 22 -42.61 -1.15 20.37
N MET A 23 -43.02 -0.73 19.19
CA MET A 23 -43.48 0.63 18.94
C MET A 23 -44.93 0.64 18.44
N THR A 24 -45.72 1.41 19.10
CA THR A 24 -47.10 1.74 18.90
C THR A 24 -47.37 2.35 17.52
N LEU A 25 -48.37 1.84 16.85
CA LEU A 25 -49.01 2.38 15.64
C LEU A 25 -49.52 3.78 15.91
N ALA A 26 -48.88 4.78 15.34
CA ALA A 26 -49.44 6.11 15.12
C ALA A 26 -48.73 6.78 13.93
N ASP A 27 -49.51 7.11 12.93
CA ASP A 27 -49.24 8.10 11.88
C ASP A 27 -48.41 7.67 10.64
N GLU A 28 -48.87 6.60 9.97
CA GLU A 28 -48.29 6.18 8.66
C GLU A 28 -48.55 7.15 7.49
N THR A 29 -49.51 8.03 7.57
CA THR A 29 -49.89 8.92 6.46
C THR A 29 -48.97 10.12 6.32
N THR A 30 -48.51 10.71 7.43
CA THR A 30 -47.62 11.88 7.41
C THR A 30 -46.21 11.56 6.99
N GLN A 31 -45.72 10.39 7.38
CA GLN A 31 -44.36 9.91 7.01
C GLN A 31 -44.25 9.55 5.51
N SER A 32 -45.32 9.01 4.92
CA SER A 32 -45.37 8.69 3.48
C SER A 32 -45.32 9.94 2.59
N ASP A 33 -45.96 11.00 3.00
CA ASP A 33 -46.00 12.28 2.24
C ASP A 33 -44.66 13.02 2.36
N GLU A 34 -43.99 12.92 3.51
CA GLU A 34 -42.67 13.51 3.70
C GLU A 34 -41.59 12.80 2.92
N ILE A 35 -41.64 11.47 2.85
CA ILE A 35 -40.77 10.66 2.00
C ILE A 35 -40.97 10.95 0.50
N ARG A 36 -42.23 11.11 0.06
CA ARG A 36 -42.54 11.50 -1.32
C ARG A 36 -42.02 12.91 -1.64
N ARG A 37 -42.13 13.84 -0.69
CA ARG A 37 -41.64 15.21 -0.83
C ARG A 37 -40.11 15.29 -0.90
N LEU A 38 -39.42 14.45 -0.12
CA LEU A 38 -37.94 14.29 -0.16
C LEU A 38 -37.50 13.64 -1.46
N ALA A 39 -38.17 12.59 -1.90
CA ALA A 39 -37.88 11.93 -3.19
C ALA A 39 -38.04 12.89 -4.37
N TYR A 40 -39.10 13.71 -4.38
CA TYR A 40 -39.30 14.74 -5.40
C TYR A 40 -38.23 15.83 -5.35
N LYS A 41 -37.82 16.27 -4.16
CA LYS A 41 -36.71 17.24 -4.00
C LYS A 41 -35.39 16.67 -4.50
N ASN A 42 -35.08 15.39 -4.21
CA ASN A 42 -33.89 14.72 -4.74
C ASN A 42 -33.90 14.65 -6.27
N GLN A 43 -35.02 14.28 -6.87
CA GLN A 43 -35.14 14.23 -8.32
C GLN A 43 -34.97 15.63 -8.99
N VAL A 44 -35.45 16.68 -8.33
CA VAL A 44 -35.26 18.08 -8.79
C VAL A 44 -33.78 18.51 -8.62
N LEU A 45 -33.12 18.08 -7.54
CA LEU A 45 -31.69 18.36 -7.32
C LEU A 45 -30.81 17.62 -8.31
N GLU A 46 -31.10 16.35 -8.59
CA GLU A 46 -30.39 15.56 -9.62
C GLU A 46 -30.53 16.18 -11.01
N SER A 47 -31.74 16.65 -11.36
CA SER A 47 -31.97 17.33 -12.65
C SER A 47 -31.22 18.67 -12.76
N LYS A 48 -31.08 19.40 -11.65
CA LYS A 48 -30.27 20.64 -11.58
C LYS A 48 -28.78 20.34 -11.67
N LEU A 49 -28.32 19.30 -10.97
CA LEU A 49 -26.92 18.85 -11.02
C LEU A 49 -26.54 18.49 -12.46
N GLN A 50 -27.36 17.68 -13.13
CA GLN A 50 -27.14 17.27 -14.52
C GLN A 50 -27.14 18.46 -15.49
N ARG A 51 -27.95 19.49 -15.22
CA ARG A 51 -27.94 20.74 -16.00
C ARG A 51 -26.65 21.54 -15.79
N VAL A 52 -26.14 21.62 -14.58
CA VAL A 52 -24.87 22.29 -14.25
C VAL A 52 -23.69 21.51 -14.86
N GLU A 53 -23.71 20.20 -14.79
CA GLU A 53 -22.70 19.34 -15.42
C GLU A 53 -22.66 19.54 -16.95
N ASN A 54 -23.82 19.62 -17.61
CA ASN A 54 -23.92 19.89 -19.04
C ASN A 54 -23.45 21.31 -19.39
N GLN A 55 -23.70 22.30 -18.52
CA GLN A 55 -23.18 23.66 -18.70
C GLN A 55 -21.66 23.71 -18.54
N ILE A 56 -21.12 23.02 -17.55
CA ILE A 56 -19.65 22.89 -17.37
C ILE A 56 -19.02 22.18 -18.58
N ALA A 57 -19.64 21.11 -19.09
CA ALA A 57 -19.17 20.41 -20.27
C ALA A 57 -19.22 21.28 -21.54
N THR A 58 -20.20 22.17 -21.65
CA THR A 58 -20.32 23.11 -22.77
C THR A 58 -19.29 24.24 -22.66
N LEU A 59 -19.05 24.77 -21.47
CA LEU A 59 -18.00 25.76 -21.20
C LEU A 59 -16.60 25.18 -21.42
N ARG A 60 -16.38 23.90 -21.10
CA ARG A 60 -15.13 23.18 -21.38
C ARG A 60 -14.87 23.00 -22.89
N ARG A 61 -15.90 22.80 -23.70
CA ARG A 61 -15.76 22.72 -25.16
C ARG A 61 -15.44 24.06 -25.81
N GLN A 62 -15.77 25.15 -25.15
CA GLN A 62 -15.52 26.54 -25.63
C GLN A 62 -14.17 27.11 -25.15
N SER A 63 -13.56 26.57 -24.11
CA SER A 63 -12.25 27.00 -23.59
C SER A 63 -11.16 26.03 -24.03
N ASN A 64 -10.50 26.39 -25.09
CA ASN A 64 -9.16 26.04 -25.61
C ASN A 64 -8.60 24.61 -25.31
N PRO A 65 -8.21 23.80 -26.33
CA PRO A 65 -7.80 22.40 -26.23
C PRO A 65 -6.45 22.14 -25.51
N ASN A 66 -5.80 23.14 -24.94
CA ASN A 66 -4.47 23.01 -24.33
C ASN A 66 -4.45 22.92 -22.79
N MET A 67 -5.59 22.66 -22.14
CA MET A 67 -5.68 22.54 -20.70
C MET A 67 -5.86 21.08 -20.24
N GLN A 68 -4.87 20.23 -20.46
CA GLN A 68 -4.82 18.88 -19.84
C GLN A 68 -4.35 18.87 -18.37
N SER A 69 -3.77 19.98 -17.89
CA SER A 69 -3.36 20.11 -16.47
C SER A 69 -4.51 20.27 -15.46
N PHE A 70 -5.76 20.31 -15.94
CA PHE A 70 -6.94 20.43 -15.07
C PHE A 70 -7.41 19.08 -14.48
N ASN A 71 -6.87 17.96 -14.94
CA ASN A 71 -7.33 16.63 -14.52
C ASN A 71 -6.96 16.28 -13.07
N GLU A 72 -5.84 16.80 -12.54
CA GLU A 72 -5.48 16.58 -11.13
C GLU A 72 -6.37 17.37 -10.17
N VAL A 73 -6.67 18.63 -10.47
CA VAL A 73 -7.62 19.43 -9.68
C VAL A 73 -9.03 18.85 -9.75
N VAL A 74 -9.39 18.23 -10.87
CA VAL A 74 -10.71 17.58 -11.08
C VAL A 74 -10.76 16.21 -10.40
N ALA A 75 -9.64 15.48 -10.29
CA ALA A 75 -9.56 14.24 -9.50
C ALA A 75 -9.81 14.53 -8.01
N HIS A 76 -9.20 15.59 -7.47
CA HIS A 76 -9.48 16.05 -6.11
C HIS A 76 -10.96 16.46 -5.90
N GLN A 77 -11.59 17.08 -6.89
CA GLN A 77 -13.02 17.39 -6.82
C GLN A 77 -13.93 16.16 -6.99
N LYS A 78 -13.50 15.12 -7.74
CA LYS A 78 -14.28 13.87 -7.88
C LYS A 78 -14.34 13.04 -6.61
N LEU A 79 -13.27 13.00 -5.81
CA LEU A 79 -13.28 12.32 -4.51
C LEU A 79 -14.38 12.93 -3.62
N VAL A 80 -14.47 14.25 -3.60
CA VAL A 80 -15.40 15.03 -2.79
C VAL A 80 -16.87 14.83 -3.24
N THR A 81 -17.13 14.60 -4.52
CA THR A 81 -18.51 14.44 -5.05
C THR A 81 -19.08 13.03 -4.91
N SER A 82 -18.25 12.03 -4.58
CA SER A 82 -18.67 10.62 -4.45
C SER A 82 -18.97 10.17 -3.03
N LEU A 83 -18.67 11.00 -2.02
CA LEU A 83 -18.93 10.67 -0.61
C LEU A 83 -20.43 10.82 -0.29
N HIS A 84 -21.10 9.72 0.02
CA HIS A 84 -22.48 9.69 0.47
C HIS A 84 -22.49 9.23 1.94
N PRO A 85 -22.44 10.16 2.91
CA PRO A 85 -22.43 9.80 4.32
C PRO A 85 -23.78 9.19 4.72
N PHE A 86 -23.74 8.12 5.50
CA PHE A 86 -24.86 7.66 6.29
C PHE A 86 -24.51 7.76 7.77
N PHE A 87 -25.53 7.72 8.64
CA PHE A 87 -25.32 7.97 10.05
C PHE A 87 -25.70 6.73 10.88
N ILE A 88 -24.79 6.34 11.79
CA ILE A 88 -25.05 5.32 12.80
C ILE A 88 -25.07 6.03 14.14
N ILE A 89 -26.27 6.15 14.78
CA ILE A 89 -26.45 6.79 16.08
C ILE A 89 -25.78 8.19 16.11
N GLY A 90 -25.97 8.98 15.05
CA GLY A 90 -25.42 10.32 14.92
C GLY A 90 -23.97 10.42 14.42
N THR A 91 -23.25 9.31 14.30
CA THR A 91 -21.90 9.31 13.73
C THR A 91 -21.99 9.14 12.20
N PRO A 92 -21.43 10.06 11.39
CA PRO A 92 -21.36 9.89 9.96
C PRO A 92 -20.38 8.77 9.63
N VAL A 93 -20.84 7.84 8.80
CA VAL A 93 -20.01 6.77 8.20
C VAL A 93 -19.93 7.03 6.71
N ILE A 94 -18.74 7.09 6.18
CA ILE A 94 -18.45 7.31 4.76
C ILE A 94 -17.68 6.16 4.21
N SER A 95 -17.75 5.94 2.91
CA SER A 95 -16.81 5.10 2.18
C SER A 95 -16.08 5.96 1.18
N SER A 96 -14.79 5.75 1.07
CA SER A 96 -13.96 6.39 0.05
C SER A 96 -13.20 5.33 -0.70
N PRO A 97 -12.69 5.63 -1.90
CA PRO A 97 -11.71 4.78 -2.53
C PRO A 97 -10.57 4.46 -1.56
N PHE A 98 -9.91 3.34 -1.79
CA PHE A 98 -8.88 2.80 -0.91
C PHE A 98 -7.95 3.89 -0.34
N ILE A 99 -7.83 3.94 1.00
CA ILE A 99 -7.21 5.04 1.75
C ILE A 99 -5.79 4.70 2.20
N GLY A 100 -5.04 5.72 2.67
CA GLY A 100 -3.76 5.56 3.35
C GLY A 100 -2.54 5.66 2.44
N ILE A 101 -2.67 5.58 1.12
CA ILE A 101 -1.54 5.61 0.20
C ILE A 101 -1.27 7.02 -0.28
N ASN A 102 -2.29 7.68 -0.79
CA ASN A 102 -2.26 9.11 -1.05
C ASN A 102 -3.68 9.69 -0.89
N SER A 103 -3.75 11.00 -0.72
CA SER A 103 -5.00 11.69 -0.42
C SER A 103 -6.03 11.70 -1.56
N ALA A 104 -5.66 11.24 -2.74
CA ALA A 104 -6.49 11.27 -3.94
C ALA A 104 -6.49 9.91 -4.66
N TYR A 105 -6.03 8.83 -4.01
CA TYR A 105 -5.97 7.52 -4.63
C TYR A 105 -7.36 7.03 -5.06
N ASN A 106 -7.41 6.51 -6.25
CA ASN A 106 -8.54 5.75 -6.80
C ASN A 106 -8.01 4.75 -7.83
N ALA A 107 -8.84 3.79 -8.26
CA ALA A 107 -8.41 2.75 -9.19
C ALA A 107 -7.92 3.30 -10.54
N SER A 108 -8.32 4.52 -10.93
CA SER A 108 -7.84 5.15 -12.16
C SER A 108 -6.37 5.59 -12.10
N ASP A 109 -5.76 5.61 -10.92
CA ASP A 109 -4.32 5.86 -10.77
C ASP A 109 -3.48 4.63 -11.17
N LEU A 110 -4.11 3.47 -11.31
CA LEU A 110 -3.52 2.20 -11.74
C LEU A 110 -2.33 1.73 -10.90
N VAL A 111 -2.25 2.19 -9.66
CA VAL A 111 -1.22 1.72 -8.72
C VAL A 111 -1.62 0.36 -8.16
N VAL A 112 -0.88 -0.67 -8.52
CA VAL A 112 -1.17 -2.06 -8.14
C VAL A 112 -0.45 -2.42 -6.84
N ASN A 113 0.84 -2.05 -6.74
CA ASN A 113 1.67 -2.43 -5.61
C ASN A 113 1.76 -1.32 -4.57
N GLN A 114 1.01 -1.48 -3.49
CA GLN A 114 0.83 -0.47 -2.47
C GLN A 114 1.81 -0.68 -1.30
N PRO A 115 2.68 0.30 -1.01
CA PRO A 115 3.75 0.13 -0.03
C PRO A 115 3.34 0.38 1.42
N TYR A 116 2.25 1.13 1.69
CA TYR A 116 1.78 1.58 3.01
C TYR A 116 2.78 2.44 3.81
N VAL A 117 3.85 2.91 3.18
CA VAL A 117 4.80 3.83 3.79
C VAL A 117 4.23 5.26 3.76
N ASN A 118 4.50 6.06 4.78
CA ASN A 118 3.91 7.40 4.97
C ASN A 118 2.37 7.43 5.07
N GLU A 119 1.74 6.31 5.40
CA GLU A 119 0.28 6.20 5.50
C GLU A 119 -0.31 7.16 6.52
N ASP A 120 0.36 7.38 7.64
CA ASP A 120 -0.03 8.35 8.68
C ASP A 120 -0.11 9.79 8.14
N LEU A 121 0.86 10.21 7.33
CA LEU A 121 0.83 11.51 6.66
C LEU A 121 -0.30 11.60 5.64
N ASN A 122 -0.50 10.55 4.85
CA ASN A 122 -1.56 10.47 3.85
C ASN A 122 -2.95 10.58 4.50
N LEU A 123 -3.17 9.88 5.62
CA LEU A 123 -4.41 9.96 6.39
C LEU A 123 -4.66 11.38 6.93
N LEU A 124 -3.63 12.09 7.41
CA LEU A 124 -3.78 13.48 7.86
C LEU A 124 -4.16 14.43 6.72
N GLN A 125 -3.64 14.20 5.51
CA GLN A 125 -3.99 14.97 4.32
C GLN A 125 -5.42 14.67 3.87
N GLN A 126 -5.81 13.41 3.83
CA GLN A 126 -7.16 12.95 3.48
C GLN A 126 -8.20 13.46 4.48
N ARG A 127 -7.92 13.41 5.79
CA ARG A 127 -8.79 13.97 6.83
C ARG A 127 -9.17 15.41 6.55
N LYS A 128 -8.20 16.25 6.15
CA LYS A 128 -8.49 17.65 5.80
C LYS A 128 -9.50 17.75 4.67
N GLN A 129 -9.41 16.90 3.66
CA GLN A 129 -10.35 16.87 2.53
C GLN A 129 -11.74 16.42 2.99
N ILE A 130 -11.83 15.37 3.80
CA ILE A 130 -13.07 14.83 4.33
C ILE A 130 -13.78 15.88 5.18
N PHE A 131 -13.11 16.53 6.13
CA PHE A 131 -13.72 17.57 6.95
C PHE A 131 -14.15 18.79 6.15
N ASN A 132 -13.39 19.22 5.16
CA ASN A 132 -13.78 20.31 4.26
C ASN A 132 -15.05 19.97 3.48
N TYR A 133 -15.18 18.73 3.02
CA TYR A 133 -16.37 18.24 2.33
C TYR A 133 -17.59 18.19 3.28
N LEU A 134 -17.45 17.59 4.44
CA LEU A 134 -18.53 17.48 5.42
C LEU A 134 -19.02 18.87 5.91
N ALA A 135 -18.12 19.83 6.06
CA ALA A 135 -18.47 21.21 6.38
C ALA A 135 -19.33 21.88 5.28
N GLN A 136 -19.09 21.56 4.01
CA GLN A 136 -19.86 22.08 2.88
C GLN A 136 -21.30 21.53 2.86
N ILE A 137 -21.51 20.29 3.29
CA ILE A 137 -22.85 19.67 3.36
C ILE A 137 -23.71 20.28 4.47
N LYS A 138 -23.17 21.10 5.36
CA LYS A 138 -23.83 21.82 6.46
C LYS A 138 -24.65 21.00 7.46
N HIS A 139 -24.48 19.67 7.46
CA HIS A 139 -25.27 18.76 8.30
C HIS A 139 -24.43 18.07 9.38
N VAL A 140 -23.11 18.17 9.31
CA VAL A 140 -22.20 17.58 10.27
C VAL A 140 -21.54 18.69 11.10
N PRO A 141 -21.75 18.71 12.43
CA PRO A 141 -21.10 19.68 13.31
C PRO A 141 -19.58 19.56 13.22
N PRO A 142 -18.81 20.64 13.36
CA PRO A 142 -17.37 20.59 13.52
C PRO A 142 -16.98 19.60 14.62
N ASP A 143 -15.87 18.89 14.45
CA ASP A 143 -15.33 17.91 15.42
C ASP A 143 -16.25 16.70 15.72
N THR A 144 -17.29 16.44 14.90
CA THR A 144 -18.03 15.19 14.98
C THR A 144 -17.12 14.03 14.55
N PRO A 145 -17.02 12.94 15.35
CA PRO A 145 -16.27 11.76 14.91
C PRO A 145 -16.84 11.18 13.61
N VAL A 146 -15.96 10.85 12.67
CA VAL A 146 -16.31 10.28 11.36
C VAL A 146 -15.61 8.95 11.23
N VAL A 147 -16.33 7.94 10.74
CA VAL A 147 -15.74 6.65 10.35
C VAL A 147 -15.68 6.57 8.83
N ASN A 148 -14.49 6.30 8.30
CA ASN A 148 -14.26 6.11 6.88
C ASN A 148 -13.86 4.65 6.63
N LEU A 149 -14.59 3.98 5.74
CA LEU A 149 -14.38 2.59 5.39
C LEU A 149 -13.84 2.52 3.96
N SER A 150 -12.82 1.72 3.76
CA SER A 150 -12.30 1.37 2.45
C SER A 150 -11.78 -0.06 2.44
N GLY A 151 -11.49 -0.59 1.27
CA GLY A 151 -10.96 -1.93 1.18
C GLY A 151 -10.60 -2.34 -0.23
N LYS A 152 -10.00 -3.52 -0.34
CA LYS A 152 -9.65 -4.11 -1.63
C LYS A 152 -9.84 -5.62 -1.63
N VAL A 153 -10.04 -6.18 -2.82
CA VAL A 153 -10.01 -7.62 -3.11
C VAL A 153 -9.22 -7.82 -4.40
N GLU A 154 -8.15 -8.60 -4.33
CA GLU A 154 -7.25 -8.88 -5.45
C GLU A 154 -7.11 -10.38 -5.65
N SER A 155 -7.27 -10.84 -6.90
CA SER A 155 -7.09 -12.24 -7.30
C SER A 155 -6.19 -12.32 -8.51
N GLN A 156 -5.34 -13.34 -8.55
CA GLN A 156 -4.39 -13.59 -9.63
C GLN A 156 -4.57 -14.98 -10.23
N LEU A 157 -4.45 -15.05 -11.56
CA LEU A 157 -4.19 -16.27 -12.29
C LEU A 157 -2.76 -16.17 -12.84
N TYR A 158 -1.89 -17.09 -12.48
CA TYR A 158 -0.53 -17.06 -12.95
C TYR A 158 -0.03 -18.40 -13.50
N HIS A 159 0.90 -18.29 -14.43
CA HIS A 159 1.65 -19.42 -14.95
C HIS A 159 3.15 -19.11 -14.81
N THR A 160 3.87 -19.97 -14.12
CA THR A 160 5.31 -19.80 -13.89
C THR A 160 6.08 -20.99 -14.42
N GLN A 161 7.20 -20.70 -15.08
CA GLN A 161 8.23 -21.66 -15.47
C GLN A 161 9.47 -21.34 -14.67
N HIS A 162 9.69 -22.05 -13.57
CA HIS A 162 10.87 -21.89 -12.73
C HIS A 162 11.94 -22.90 -13.12
N HIS A 163 13.15 -22.41 -13.27
CA HIS A 163 14.37 -23.21 -13.39
C HIS A 163 15.30 -23.02 -12.18
N GLY A 164 14.74 -22.60 -11.03
CA GLY A 164 15.48 -22.37 -9.78
C GLY A 164 15.51 -23.56 -8.83
N ASN A 165 16.14 -23.38 -7.67
CA ASN A 165 16.34 -24.42 -6.65
C ASN A 165 15.03 -25.06 -6.12
N PHE A 166 13.86 -24.45 -6.35
CA PHE A 166 12.64 -24.89 -5.74
C PHE A 166 11.77 -25.80 -6.57
N GLN A 167 11.82 -25.77 -7.89
CA GLN A 167 11.12 -26.75 -8.75
C GLN A 167 11.48 -26.55 -10.22
N ASN A 168 11.91 -27.64 -10.89
CA ASN A 168 12.06 -27.68 -12.35
C ASN A 168 10.71 -27.75 -13.11
N ASN A 169 9.58 -27.48 -12.44
CA ASN A 169 8.26 -27.71 -12.99
C ASN A 169 7.56 -26.39 -13.28
N SER A 170 6.84 -26.34 -14.39
CA SER A 170 5.86 -25.30 -14.64
C SER A 170 4.66 -25.46 -13.71
N MET A 171 4.14 -24.37 -13.18
CA MET A 171 2.97 -24.36 -12.33
C MET A 171 1.97 -23.31 -12.86
N THR A 172 0.69 -23.67 -12.87
CA THR A 172 -0.42 -22.73 -13.11
C THR A 172 -1.32 -22.78 -11.90
N ASP A 173 -1.66 -21.62 -11.36
CA ASP A 173 -2.48 -21.54 -10.16
C ASP A 173 -3.34 -20.27 -10.15
N ILE A 174 -4.40 -20.31 -9.34
CA ILE A 174 -5.23 -19.16 -9.01
C ILE A 174 -5.01 -18.84 -7.54
N ASP A 175 -4.70 -17.58 -7.26
CA ASP A 175 -4.44 -17.13 -5.90
C ASP A 175 -5.27 -15.90 -5.52
N LEU A 176 -5.62 -15.82 -4.25
CA LEU A 176 -6.24 -14.65 -3.64
C LEU A 176 -5.12 -13.87 -2.95
N THR A 177 -4.58 -12.87 -3.62
CA THR A 177 -3.35 -12.20 -3.22
C THR A 177 -3.56 -11.03 -2.28
N GLY A 178 -4.77 -10.45 -2.26
CA GLY A 178 -5.07 -9.34 -1.36
C GLY A 178 -6.56 -9.28 -1.03
N ILE A 179 -6.89 -9.35 0.26
CA ILE A 179 -8.14 -8.81 0.81
C ILE A 179 -7.75 -7.91 1.95
N GLU A 180 -8.29 -6.71 1.96
CA GLU A 180 -8.02 -5.73 2.99
C GLU A 180 -9.29 -4.93 3.31
N LEU A 181 -9.49 -4.67 4.59
CA LEU A 181 -10.54 -3.80 5.09
C LEU A 181 -9.91 -2.77 6.02
N ASP A 182 -9.98 -1.53 5.62
CA ASP A 182 -9.49 -0.38 6.37
C ASP A 182 -10.63 0.36 7.04
N THR A 183 -10.43 0.71 8.29
CA THR A 183 -11.32 1.55 9.08
C THR A 183 -10.52 2.72 9.61
N GLU A 184 -10.73 3.90 9.02
CA GLU A 184 -10.18 5.14 9.52
C GLU A 184 -11.19 5.81 10.44
N ILE A 185 -10.75 6.22 11.63
CA ILE A 185 -11.57 6.88 12.64
C ILE A 185 -11.04 8.30 12.82
N LEU A 186 -11.75 9.27 12.26
CA LEU A 186 -11.49 10.69 12.41
C LEU A 186 -12.17 11.18 13.69
N VAL A 187 -11.42 11.21 14.81
CA VAL A 187 -12.02 11.57 16.11
C VAL A 187 -12.36 13.06 16.18
N ASN A 188 -11.43 13.89 15.72
CA ASN A 188 -11.55 15.35 15.64
C ASN A 188 -10.49 15.91 14.71
N SER A 189 -10.34 17.22 14.65
CA SER A 189 -9.35 17.90 13.78
C SER A 189 -7.89 17.61 14.14
N TRP A 190 -7.59 16.92 15.25
CA TRP A 190 -6.23 16.59 15.70
C TRP A 190 -5.93 15.10 15.74
N MET A 191 -6.91 14.25 15.96
CA MET A 191 -6.70 12.82 16.23
C MET A 191 -7.36 11.97 15.17
N THR A 192 -6.57 11.06 14.59
CA THR A 192 -7.00 10.07 13.62
C THR A 192 -6.48 8.69 14.05
N GLY A 193 -7.31 7.67 13.95
CA GLY A 193 -6.92 6.28 14.13
C GLY A 193 -7.13 5.47 12.84
N LEU A 194 -6.30 4.47 12.62
CA LEU A 194 -6.48 3.47 11.57
C LEU A 194 -6.48 2.07 12.17
N ILE A 195 -7.36 1.23 11.66
CA ILE A 195 -7.37 -0.22 11.89
C ILE A 195 -7.50 -0.89 10.51
N ALA A 196 -6.52 -1.69 10.14
CA ALA A 196 -6.49 -2.41 8.87
C ALA A 196 -6.43 -3.92 9.11
N PHE A 197 -7.40 -4.64 8.56
CA PHE A 197 -7.44 -6.09 8.57
C PHE A 197 -7.11 -6.61 7.19
N VAL A 198 -6.22 -7.60 7.12
CA VAL A 198 -5.85 -8.27 5.87
C VAL A 198 -6.08 -9.77 5.96
N TYR A 199 -6.32 -10.36 4.80
CA TYR A 199 -6.28 -11.80 4.62
C TYR A 199 -4.82 -12.25 4.49
N ASP A 200 -4.44 -13.24 5.26
CA ASP A 200 -3.14 -13.89 5.18
C ASP A 200 -3.26 -15.21 4.42
N ASN A 201 -2.65 -15.27 3.25
CA ASN A 201 -2.59 -16.50 2.46
C ASN A 201 -1.32 -17.32 2.73
N THR A 202 -0.54 -16.99 3.77
CA THR A 202 0.66 -17.73 4.15
C THR A 202 0.29 -19.18 4.45
N LEU A 203 1.00 -20.10 3.80
CA LEU A 203 0.82 -21.52 4.08
C LEU A 203 1.12 -21.81 5.56
N PRO A 204 0.33 -22.67 6.22
CA PRO A 204 0.62 -23.04 7.59
C PRO A 204 1.93 -23.80 7.68
N THR A 205 2.58 -23.65 8.81
CA THR A 205 3.83 -24.36 9.14
C THR A 205 3.63 -25.87 9.35
N ASP A 206 2.41 -26.31 9.58
CA ASP A 206 2.05 -27.72 9.73
C ASP A 206 1.50 -28.24 8.40
N MET A 207 2.29 -28.95 7.71
CA MET A 207 2.12 -29.85 6.55
C MET A 207 0.71 -30.11 5.96
N SER A 208 -0.30 -29.25 6.23
CA SER A 208 -1.61 -29.36 5.60
C SER A 208 -1.55 -28.80 4.18
N PRO A 209 -1.76 -29.61 3.13
CA PRO A 209 -1.72 -29.13 1.75
C PRO A 209 -2.95 -28.31 1.34
N ARG A 210 -3.84 -28.00 2.28
CA ARG A 210 -5.12 -27.35 1.97
C ARG A 210 -5.02 -25.84 2.17
N ARG A 211 -4.76 -25.11 1.08
CA ARG A 211 -4.69 -23.64 1.07
C ARG A 211 -5.96 -22.97 1.62
N ILE A 212 -7.13 -23.62 1.43
CA ILE A 212 -8.43 -23.09 1.89
C ILE A 212 -8.60 -23.17 3.41
N ASP A 213 -8.00 -24.17 4.07
CA ASP A 213 -8.16 -24.38 5.53
C ASP A 213 -7.41 -23.34 6.38
N ASN A 214 -6.62 -22.46 5.76
CA ASN A 214 -5.73 -21.50 6.43
C ASN A 214 -6.09 -20.03 6.17
N SER A 215 -7.29 -19.77 5.72
CA SER A 215 -7.78 -18.41 5.58
C SER A 215 -7.83 -17.72 6.95
N ARG A 216 -6.83 -16.87 7.20
CA ARG A 216 -6.73 -16.10 8.44
C ARG A 216 -6.89 -14.62 8.16
N VAL A 217 -7.60 -13.93 9.04
CA VAL A 217 -7.67 -12.48 9.04
C VAL A 217 -6.77 -11.96 10.14
N LEU A 218 -5.85 -11.11 9.80
CA LEU A 218 -4.87 -10.52 10.72
C LEU A 218 -5.06 -9.02 10.83
N LEU A 219 -4.75 -8.48 12.02
CA LEU A 219 -4.54 -7.04 12.19
C LEU A 219 -3.18 -6.68 11.57
N GLU A 220 -3.22 -6.08 10.39
CA GLU A 220 -2.01 -5.70 9.66
C GLU A 220 -1.42 -4.40 10.18
N ARG A 221 -2.27 -3.38 10.33
CA ARG A 221 -1.90 -2.07 10.84
C ARG A 221 -2.92 -1.62 11.87
N GLY A 222 -2.45 -0.90 12.87
CA GLY A 222 -3.30 -0.32 13.89
C GLY A 222 -2.52 0.76 14.62
N PHE A 223 -2.87 2.05 14.37
CA PHE A 223 -2.14 3.17 14.94
C PHE A 223 -3.02 4.40 15.15
N LEU A 224 -2.52 5.31 15.96
CA LEU A 224 -3.09 6.61 16.23
C LEU A 224 -2.12 7.69 15.77
N THR A 225 -2.65 8.72 15.12
CA THR A 225 -1.88 9.89 14.69
C THR A 225 -2.49 11.13 15.31
N ILE A 226 -1.66 11.97 15.95
CA ILE A 226 -2.00 13.24 16.55
C ILE A 226 -1.28 14.33 15.78
N GLY A 227 -2.02 15.21 15.12
CA GLY A 227 -1.50 16.33 14.35
C GLY A 227 -2.59 17.06 13.61
N ASN A 228 -2.37 18.33 13.31
CA ASN A 228 -3.25 19.15 12.48
C ASN A 228 -2.40 19.99 11.53
N LEU A 229 -2.14 19.47 10.34
CA LEU A 229 -1.26 20.08 9.34
C LEU A 229 -1.75 21.45 8.85
N THR A 230 -3.00 21.81 9.10
CA THR A 230 -3.51 23.15 8.78
C THR A 230 -3.06 24.21 9.82
N GLN A 231 -2.87 23.79 11.07
CA GLN A 231 -2.48 24.67 12.18
C GLN A 231 -1.00 24.57 12.53
N PHE A 232 -0.45 23.36 12.46
CA PHE A 232 0.92 23.10 12.87
C PHE A 232 1.53 21.97 12.01
N PRO A 233 2.77 22.11 11.52
CA PRO A 233 3.34 21.17 10.56
C PRO A 233 3.85 19.86 11.17
N LEU A 234 3.81 19.69 12.49
CA LEU A 234 4.26 18.47 13.17
C LEU A 234 3.10 17.55 13.49
N TYR A 235 3.39 16.24 13.46
CA TYR A 235 2.49 15.19 13.92
C TYR A 235 3.27 14.05 14.60
N VAL A 236 2.56 13.28 15.41
CA VAL A 236 3.10 12.10 16.10
C VAL A 236 2.20 10.92 15.82
N THR A 237 2.81 9.79 15.46
CA THR A 237 2.13 8.52 15.20
C THR A 237 2.64 7.45 16.16
N MET A 238 1.73 6.66 16.73
CA MET A 238 2.06 5.56 17.63
C MET A 238 1.17 4.35 17.33
N GLY A 239 1.79 3.18 17.18
CA GLY A 239 1.08 1.93 16.93
C GLY A 239 1.88 0.96 16.06
N GLN A 240 1.18 0.08 15.35
CA GLN A 240 1.75 -0.84 14.40
C GLN A 240 1.54 -0.33 12.98
N PHE A 241 2.61 0.01 12.29
CA PHE A 241 2.58 0.56 10.93
C PHE A 241 3.89 0.30 10.19
N TYR A 242 3.92 0.59 8.90
CA TYR A 242 5.14 0.57 8.10
C TYR A 242 5.92 1.86 8.35
N VAL A 243 7.10 1.73 8.96
CA VAL A 243 7.97 2.89 9.25
C VAL A 243 8.51 3.50 7.96
N THR A 244 8.83 4.79 8.00
CA THR A 244 9.24 5.58 6.85
C THR A 244 10.69 5.30 6.42
N PHE A 245 10.96 4.05 6.03
CA PHE A 245 12.21 3.60 5.43
C PHE A 245 11.91 3.06 4.04
N GLY A 246 12.36 3.75 2.97
CA GLY A 246 11.95 3.51 1.59
C GLY A 246 10.55 4.02 1.25
N GLN A 247 10.11 3.84 0.02
CA GLN A 247 8.73 4.11 -0.42
C GLN A 247 8.11 2.92 -1.15
N TYR A 248 8.88 2.27 -2.05
CA TYR A 248 8.52 1.02 -2.70
C TYR A 248 7.26 1.05 -3.59
N SER A 249 6.83 2.23 -4.03
CA SER A 249 5.65 2.37 -4.91
C SER A 249 5.93 1.77 -6.28
N SER A 250 4.98 1.03 -6.83
CA SER A 250 5.06 0.45 -8.17
C SER A 250 3.68 0.27 -8.79
N SER A 251 3.61 0.45 -10.10
CA SER A 251 2.44 0.13 -10.92
C SER A 251 2.46 -1.32 -11.44
N MET A 252 3.47 -2.12 -11.09
CA MET A 252 3.59 -3.54 -11.42
C MET A 252 2.91 -4.43 -10.39
N ILE A 253 2.56 -5.67 -10.79
CA ILE A 253 2.02 -6.69 -9.88
C ILE A 253 3.12 -7.21 -8.95
N SER A 254 4.30 -7.47 -9.50
CA SER A 254 5.43 -8.01 -8.73
C SER A 254 6.04 -6.96 -7.82
N ASP A 255 6.33 -7.35 -6.58
CA ASP A 255 7.02 -6.51 -5.60
C ASP A 255 8.42 -6.12 -6.10
N PRO A 256 8.82 -4.83 -6.06
CA PRO A 256 10.19 -4.41 -6.27
C PRO A 256 11.17 -5.09 -5.33
N PHE A 257 12.40 -5.38 -5.76
CA PHE A 257 13.42 -5.97 -4.88
C PHE A 257 13.77 -5.08 -3.71
N THR A 258 13.67 -3.76 -3.87
CA THR A 258 13.84 -2.78 -2.80
C THR A 258 12.80 -2.95 -1.70
N LYS A 259 11.52 -3.19 -2.08
CA LYS A 259 10.41 -3.49 -1.15
C LYS A 259 10.65 -4.82 -0.42
N ILE A 260 11.04 -5.86 -1.17
CA ILE A 260 11.33 -7.17 -0.59
C ILE A 260 12.47 -7.07 0.43
N LEU A 261 13.52 -6.29 0.15
CA LEU A 261 14.67 -6.15 1.04
C LEU A 261 14.41 -5.20 2.21
N GLY A 262 13.75 -4.05 2.00
CA GLY A 262 13.81 -2.92 2.94
C GLY A 262 12.54 -2.65 3.75
N ARG A 263 11.34 -3.01 3.23
CA ARG A 263 10.07 -2.67 3.90
C ARG A 263 10.01 -3.19 5.33
N THR A 264 9.73 -2.30 6.26
CA THR A 264 9.78 -2.59 7.71
C THR A 264 8.47 -2.23 8.39
N LYS A 265 7.79 -3.22 8.96
CA LYS A 265 6.60 -3.05 9.80
C LYS A 265 6.99 -3.21 11.27
N ALA A 266 6.56 -2.27 12.11
CA ALA A 266 6.90 -2.31 13.52
C ALA A 266 5.82 -1.69 14.41
N ARG A 267 5.84 -2.03 15.68
CA ARG A 267 5.20 -1.23 16.73
C ARG A 267 6.14 -0.10 17.09
N ALA A 268 5.84 1.09 16.60
CA ALA A 268 6.75 2.22 16.59
C ALA A 268 6.11 3.49 17.13
N LEU A 269 6.95 4.43 17.51
CA LEU A 269 6.65 5.84 17.70
C LEU A 269 7.34 6.62 16.59
N ALA A 270 6.59 7.43 15.86
CA ALA A 270 7.13 8.32 14.83
C ALA A 270 6.78 9.77 15.12
N LEU A 271 7.69 10.66 14.78
CA LEU A 271 7.51 12.11 14.76
C LEU A 271 7.69 12.57 13.31
N GLY A 272 6.70 13.20 12.75
CA GLY A 272 6.73 13.71 11.39
C GLY A 272 6.57 15.23 11.32
N LEU A 273 7.13 15.83 10.28
CA LEU A 273 6.96 17.21 9.89
C LEU A 273 6.59 17.23 8.42
N SER A 274 5.46 17.86 8.08
CA SER A 274 5.08 18.14 6.71
C SER A 274 4.87 19.64 6.55
N LYS A 275 5.72 20.29 5.77
CA LYS A 275 5.72 21.73 5.58
C LYS A 275 5.68 22.09 4.11
N GLN A 276 4.60 22.72 3.71
CA GLN A 276 4.52 23.40 2.44
C GLN A 276 5.41 24.67 2.50
N LEU A 277 6.48 24.69 1.70
CA LEU A 277 7.42 25.81 1.63
C LEU A 277 6.86 26.94 0.78
N ASN A 278 6.16 26.58 -0.29
CA ASN A 278 5.36 27.44 -1.16
C ASN A 278 4.35 26.58 -1.92
N ASP A 279 3.59 27.15 -2.86
CA ASP A 279 2.52 26.43 -3.60
C ASP A 279 3.04 25.24 -4.43
N GLU A 280 4.32 25.20 -4.74
CA GLU A 280 4.95 24.19 -5.59
C GLU A 280 5.85 23.21 -4.83
N ASN A 281 6.29 23.58 -3.62
CA ASN A 281 7.32 22.84 -2.88
C ASN A 281 6.81 22.36 -1.54
N ASN A 282 6.97 21.08 -1.27
CA ASN A 282 6.67 20.48 0.02
C ASN A 282 7.89 19.72 0.55
N LEU A 283 8.13 19.82 1.86
CA LEU A 283 9.17 19.10 2.59
C LEU A 283 8.53 18.23 3.66
N ASN A 284 8.77 16.93 3.59
CA ASN A 284 8.37 15.96 4.59
C ASN A 284 9.61 15.40 5.27
N LEU A 285 9.62 15.44 6.59
CA LEU A 285 10.66 14.83 7.42
C LEU A 285 9.99 13.89 8.41
N SER A 286 10.59 12.75 8.68
CA SER A 286 10.12 11.88 9.75
C SER A 286 11.28 11.20 10.47
N ALA A 287 11.06 10.94 11.74
CA ALA A 287 11.94 10.16 12.60
C ALA A 287 11.11 9.13 13.34
N PHE A 288 11.61 7.91 13.44
CA PHE A 288 10.89 6.83 14.11
C PHE A 288 11.80 6.01 14.99
N VAL A 289 11.19 5.36 15.99
CA VAL A 289 11.89 4.46 16.92
C VAL A 289 11.00 3.27 17.25
N PHE A 290 11.61 2.09 17.35
CA PHE A 290 10.89 0.86 17.68
C PHE A 290 11.80 -0.19 18.31
N ARG A 291 11.20 -1.24 18.85
CA ARG A 291 11.91 -2.44 19.25
C ARG A 291 11.95 -3.39 18.06
N GLY A 292 13.13 -3.59 17.48
CA GLY A 292 13.32 -4.56 16.41
C GLY A 292 13.23 -6.01 16.89
N PRO A 293 12.85 -6.97 16.01
CA PRO A 293 12.86 -8.39 16.32
C PRO A 293 14.27 -8.96 16.49
N SER A 294 15.27 -8.43 15.79
CA SER A 294 16.66 -8.90 15.89
C SER A 294 17.24 -8.67 17.25
N ARG A 295 17.91 -9.67 17.80
CA ARG A 295 18.57 -9.60 19.10
C ARG A 295 19.93 -8.91 18.96
N THR A 296 20.04 -7.71 19.51
CA THR A 296 21.28 -6.90 19.46
C THR A 296 21.98 -6.76 20.81
N SER A 297 21.46 -7.38 21.87
CA SER A 297 22.05 -7.45 23.20
C SER A 297 21.40 -8.56 24.03
N MET A 298 22.06 -8.95 25.13
CA MET A 298 21.51 -9.93 26.10
C MET A 298 20.13 -9.52 26.64
N GLU A 299 19.95 -8.22 26.88
CA GLU A 299 18.69 -7.63 27.34
C GLU A 299 17.99 -6.94 26.18
N ASN A 300 17.14 -7.65 25.42
CA ASN A 300 16.45 -7.08 24.25
C ASN A 300 15.11 -6.43 24.63
N TYR A 301 15.13 -5.54 25.65
CA TYR A 301 13.90 -4.93 26.18
C TYR A 301 13.70 -3.45 25.80
N GLY A 302 14.60 -2.86 25.01
CA GLY A 302 14.57 -1.44 24.70
C GLY A 302 14.17 -1.09 23.27
N LEU A 303 13.74 0.16 23.06
CA LEU A 303 13.58 0.77 21.75
C LEU A 303 14.97 1.07 21.17
N ARG A 304 15.51 0.16 20.36
CA ARG A 304 16.90 0.22 19.90
C ARG A 304 17.06 0.42 18.41
N ASN A 305 16.02 0.15 17.62
CA ASN A 305 16.03 0.49 16.21
C ASN A 305 15.36 1.85 16.02
N TYR A 306 15.94 2.68 15.17
CA TYR A 306 15.44 4.00 14.83
C TYR A 306 15.83 4.35 13.40
N GLY A 307 15.15 5.31 12.83
CA GLY A 307 15.46 5.80 11.50
C GLY A 307 14.96 7.20 11.26
N LEU A 308 15.35 7.69 10.10
CA LEU A 308 15.03 9.02 9.61
C LEU A 308 14.62 8.93 8.14
N ASN A 309 13.72 9.79 7.70
CA ASN A 309 13.37 9.98 6.31
C ASN A 309 13.27 11.47 5.99
N ALA A 310 13.76 11.86 4.83
CA ALA A 310 13.60 13.20 4.27
C ALA A 310 13.12 13.08 2.83
N GLU A 311 12.05 13.77 2.50
CA GLU A 311 11.39 13.77 1.19
C GLU A 311 11.11 15.20 0.76
N TYR A 312 11.40 15.48 -0.48
CA TYR A 312 11.15 16.77 -1.10
C TYR A 312 10.33 16.59 -2.38
N LEU A 313 9.16 17.23 -2.39
CA LEU A 313 8.25 17.23 -3.53
C LEU A 313 8.25 18.59 -4.20
N LEU A 314 8.43 18.59 -5.51
CA LEU A 314 8.31 19.78 -6.37
C LEU A 314 7.24 19.52 -7.41
N THR A 315 6.14 20.27 -7.35
CA THR A 315 4.99 20.11 -8.24
C THR A 315 4.87 21.32 -9.13
N LYS A 316 4.98 21.10 -10.43
CA LYS A 316 4.77 22.10 -11.48
C LYS A 316 3.58 21.73 -12.37
N PRO A 317 3.00 22.65 -13.15
CA PRO A 317 1.80 22.35 -13.95
C PRO A 317 1.95 21.19 -14.95
N HIS A 318 3.16 20.87 -15.41
CA HIS A 318 3.40 19.86 -16.45
C HIS A 318 4.36 18.75 -16.01
N TRP A 319 4.97 18.87 -14.84
CA TRP A 319 5.89 17.88 -14.30
C TRP A 319 6.01 18.00 -12.80
N ASN A 320 6.33 16.90 -12.17
CA ASN A 320 6.61 16.83 -10.75
C ASN A 320 7.85 15.95 -10.48
N ILE A 321 8.53 16.28 -9.41
CA ILE A 321 9.66 15.51 -8.89
C ILE A 321 9.37 15.21 -7.42
N ASP A 322 9.56 13.96 -7.06
CA ASP A 322 9.64 13.47 -5.70
C ASP A 322 11.02 12.86 -5.49
N ILE A 323 11.78 13.37 -4.52
CA ILE A 323 13.11 12.84 -4.17
C ILE A 323 13.14 12.61 -2.69
N ALA A 324 13.61 11.44 -2.28
CA ALA A 324 13.77 11.17 -0.86
C ALA A 324 14.95 10.26 -0.55
N GLY A 325 15.35 10.29 0.71
CA GLY A 325 16.33 9.38 1.27
C GLY A 325 16.01 9.03 2.69
N SER A 326 16.31 7.80 3.07
CA SER A 326 16.02 7.31 4.39
C SER A 326 17.15 6.47 4.98
N PHE A 327 17.12 6.35 6.29
CA PHE A 327 18.08 5.62 7.09
C PHE A 327 17.36 4.80 8.15
N ILE A 328 17.80 3.56 8.35
CA ILE A 328 17.39 2.71 9.46
C ILE A 328 18.64 2.14 10.14
N ARG A 329 18.67 2.13 11.46
CA ARG A 329 19.85 1.66 12.22
C ARG A 329 20.15 0.18 12.00
N ASN A 330 19.13 -0.66 11.85
CA ASN A 330 19.31 -2.10 11.65
C ASN A 330 18.36 -2.60 10.57
N ILE A 331 18.89 -2.83 9.36
CA ILE A 331 18.12 -3.35 8.23
C ILE A 331 17.70 -4.81 8.43
N ALA A 332 18.40 -5.57 9.30
CA ALA A 332 18.00 -6.95 9.62
C ALA A 332 16.59 -7.08 10.21
N ASP A 333 16.01 -5.97 10.69
CA ASP A 333 14.64 -5.91 11.20
C ASP A 333 13.58 -5.68 10.10
N SER A 334 13.97 -5.54 8.83
CA SER A 334 13.02 -5.48 7.72
C SER A 334 12.30 -6.81 7.54
N ILE A 335 11.08 -6.79 6.96
CA ILE A 335 10.27 -8.00 6.75
C ILE A 335 11.03 -9.01 5.89
N GLY A 336 11.68 -8.57 4.80
CA GLY A 336 12.41 -9.46 3.92
C GLY A 336 13.62 -10.10 4.59
N MET A 337 14.38 -9.33 5.38
CA MET A 337 15.52 -9.89 6.14
C MET A 337 15.04 -10.88 7.23
N GLN A 338 13.86 -10.67 7.79
CA GLN A 338 13.31 -11.54 8.83
C GLN A 338 12.72 -12.84 8.29
N HIS A 339 12.07 -12.82 7.11
CA HIS A 339 11.24 -13.93 6.64
C HIS A 339 11.66 -14.51 5.28
N ASN A 340 12.54 -13.86 4.54
CA ASN A 340 13.05 -14.42 3.30
C ASN A 340 14.27 -15.31 3.56
N GLY A 341 14.21 -16.49 2.99
CA GLY A 341 15.27 -17.47 3.12
C GLY A 341 14.77 -18.85 2.66
N ASN A 342 15.65 -19.84 2.69
CA ASN A 342 15.33 -21.18 2.24
C ASN A 342 14.71 -22.01 3.39
N SER A 343 13.51 -22.49 3.20
CA SER A 343 12.86 -23.37 4.17
C SER A 343 13.48 -24.77 4.16
N GLY A 344 13.70 -25.34 5.34
CA GLY A 344 14.19 -26.69 5.51
C GLY A 344 15.14 -26.86 6.70
N PRO A 345 15.38 -28.08 7.16
CA PRO A 345 16.28 -28.32 8.27
C PRO A 345 17.71 -27.84 7.91
N ASN A 346 18.29 -27.08 8.80
CA ASN A 346 19.62 -26.44 8.69
C ASN A 346 19.75 -25.32 7.66
N ASN A 347 18.66 -24.84 7.09
CA ASN A 347 18.68 -23.72 6.13
C ASN A 347 18.41 -22.38 6.86
N PHE A 348 18.85 -21.30 6.23
CA PHE A 348 18.53 -19.96 6.68
C PHE A 348 17.13 -19.57 6.16
N GLU A 349 16.19 -19.42 7.07
CA GLU A 349 14.80 -19.00 6.76
C GLU A 349 14.55 -17.52 7.06
N GLY A 350 15.61 -16.73 7.13
CA GLY A 350 15.59 -15.35 7.60
C GLY A 350 15.92 -15.22 9.09
N PHE A 351 16.15 -13.99 9.53
CA PHE A 351 16.57 -13.73 10.92
C PHE A 351 15.49 -14.02 11.95
N ALA A 352 14.22 -14.11 11.57
CA ALA A 352 13.13 -14.47 12.49
C ALA A 352 13.20 -15.93 12.96
N THR A 353 13.67 -16.83 12.11
CA THR A 353 13.70 -18.28 12.35
C THR A 353 15.04 -18.78 12.87
N SER A 354 16.10 -17.98 12.76
CA SER A 354 17.44 -18.32 13.29
C SER A 354 17.50 -18.45 14.83
N GLY A 355 16.35 -18.48 15.50
CA GLY A 355 16.20 -18.71 16.93
C GLY A 355 16.62 -17.54 17.81
N ASN A 356 17.06 -16.43 17.23
CA ASN A 356 17.51 -15.23 17.95
C ASN A 356 18.49 -15.51 19.11
N THR A 357 19.21 -16.62 19.03
CA THR A 357 20.11 -17.06 20.11
C THR A 357 21.42 -16.29 20.12
N GLU A 358 21.85 -15.79 18.95
CA GLU A 358 23.05 -15.00 18.82
C GLU A 358 22.75 -13.51 18.66
N MET A 359 23.62 -12.70 19.25
CA MET A 359 23.53 -11.26 19.14
C MET A 359 24.03 -10.81 17.78
N LEU A 360 23.21 -10.01 17.09
CA LEU A 360 23.60 -9.37 15.83
C LEU A 360 24.20 -8.00 16.11
N ASP A 361 25.36 -7.74 15.52
CA ASP A 361 25.83 -6.37 15.36
C ASP A 361 24.90 -5.62 14.40
N PRO A 362 24.25 -4.52 14.81
CA PRO A 362 23.36 -3.79 13.94
C PRO A 362 24.05 -3.34 12.66
N VAL A 363 23.46 -3.66 11.51
CA VAL A 363 23.89 -3.16 10.20
C VAL A 363 22.86 -2.16 9.71
N SER A 364 23.26 -0.91 9.53
CA SER A 364 22.34 0.13 9.10
C SER A 364 21.91 -0.08 7.65
N GLY A 365 20.67 0.31 7.35
CA GLY A 365 20.13 0.41 6.00
C GLY A 365 20.12 1.85 5.52
N LEU A 366 20.36 2.02 4.23
CA LEU A 366 20.25 3.28 3.51
C LEU A 366 19.31 3.09 2.34
N ASP A 367 18.48 4.10 2.07
CA ASP A 367 17.60 4.18 0.93
C ASP A 367 17.76 5.54 0.25
N ALA A 368 17.67 5.53 -1.07
CA ALA A 368 17.58 6.72 -1.90
C ALA A 368 16.59 6.45 -3.04
N ARG A 369 15.65 7.36 -3.25
CA ARG A 369 14.61 7.21 -4.26
C ARG A 369 14.31 8.51 -4.98
N GLY A 370 13.73 8.38 -6.18
CA GLY A 370 13.23 9.51 -6.94
C GLY A 370 12.18 9.09 -7.96
N THR A 371 11.18 9.95 -8.12
CA THR A 371 10.16 9.85 -9.17
C THR A 371 10.13 11.15 -9.95
N LEU A 372 10.20 11.06 -11.25
CA LEU A 372 9.98 12.16 -12.20
C LEU A 372 8.75 11.85 -13.03
N SER A 373 7.73 12.70 -12.95
CA SER A 373 6.54 12.58 -13.80
C SER A 373 6.45 13.80 -14.72
N ILE A 374 6.24 13.56 -16.02
CA ILE A 374 6.07 14.58 -17.05
C ILE A 374 4.81 14.24 -17.83
N GLN A 375 3.74 14.99 -17.58
CA GLN A 375 2.41 14.71 -18.17
C GLN A 375 1.96 13.25 -17.88
N ASN A 376 1.91 12.41 -18.92
CA ASN A 376 1.46 11.01 -18.85
C ASN A 376 2.62 10.01 -18.66
N PHE A 377 3.85 10.48 -18.60
CA PHE A 377 5.03 9.64 -18.48
C PHE A 377 5.65 9.81 -17.10
N SER A 378 5.99 8.71 -16.45
CA SER A 378 6.71 8.73 -15.18
C SER A 378 7.89 7.74 -15.18
N ILE A 379 8.94 8.11 -14.48
CA ILE A 379 10.08 7.26 -14.18
C ILE A 379 10.28 7.27 -12.68
N THR A 380 10.34 6.08 -12.09
CA THR A 380 10.64 5.88 -10.67
C THR A 380 11.90 5.04 -10.54
N GLY A 381 12.76 5.41 -9.59
CA GLY A 381 13.93 4.63 -9.23
C GLY A 381 14.15 4.63 -7.74
N GLU A 382 14.57 3.50 -7.18
CA GLU A 382 14.87 3.34 -5.75
C GLU A 382 16.07 2.41 -5.56
N TYR A 383 16.90 2.72 -4.58
CA TYR A 383 18.06 1.94 -4.19
C TYR A 383 18.10 1.74 -2.68
N VAL A 384 18.10 0.49 -2.25
CA VAL A 384 18.21 0.09 -0.84
C VAL A 384 19.49 -0.70 -0.66
N THR A 385 20.25 -0.41 0.41
CA THR A 385 21.51 -1.13 0.70
C THR A 385 21.78 -1.20 2.19
N ALA A 386 22.43 -2.29 2.61
CA ALA A 386 23.13 -2.33 3.88
C ALA A 386 24.33 -1.37 3.83
N SER A 387 24.58 -0.60 4.89
CA SER A 387 25.68 0.38 4.94
C SER A 387 27.06 -0.26 4.98
N ARG A 388 27.16 -1.47 5.55
CA ARG A 388 28.36 -2.32 5.63
C ARG A 388 28.01 -3.78 5.47
N SER A 389 29.01 -4.63 5.28
CA SER A 389 28.80 -6.09 5.28
C SER A 389 28.39 -6.58 6.67
N PHE A 390 27.53 -7.58 6.69
CA PHE A 390 27.28 -8.42 7.86
C PHE A 390 28.54 -9.24 8.19
N SER A 391 28.63 -9.76 9.41
CA SER A 391 29.64 -10.76 9.75
C SER A 391 29.46 -12.00 8.85
N GLN A 392 30.56 -12.58 8.40
CA GLN A 392 30.57 -13.80 7.60
C GLN A 392 29.78 -14.95 8.26
N THR A 393 29.78 -15.03 9.59
CA THR A 393 29.05 -16.05 10.35
C THR A 393 27.54 -15.77 10.42
N VAL A 394 27.12 -14.53 10.15
CA VAL A 394 25.72 -14.10 10.26
C VAL A 394 25.01 -14.16 8.91
N LEU A 395 25.60 -13.55 7.91
CA LEU A 395 25.12 -13.56 6.52
C LEU A 395 26.31 -13.45 5.56
N SER A 396 26.51 -14.46 4.72
CA SER A 396 27.67 -14.51 3.83
C SER A 396 27.24 -14.59 2.36
N PHE A 397 28.17 -14.13 1.51
CA PHE A 397 28.11 -14.30 0.08
C PHE A 397 29.53 -14.58 -0.46
N ASN A 398 29.70 -15.67 -1.22
CA ASN A 398 30.98 -16.10 -1.79
C ASN A 398 32.13 -16.18 -0.77
N GLY A 399 31.83 -16.62 0.45
CA GLY A 399 32.83 -16.76 1.52
C GLY A 399 33.20 -15.48 2.26
N GLU A 400 32.57 -14.36 1.93
CA GLU A 400 32.75 -13.07 2.62
C GLU A 400 31.45 -12.65 3.31
N GLY A 401 31.54 -11.66 4.22
CA GLY A 401 30.34 -11.08 4.82
C GLY A 401 29.49 -10.39 3.76
N ALA A 402 28.19 -10.74 3.66
CA ALA A 402 27.28 -10.17 2.67
C ALA A 402 26.95 -8.71 2.94
N LYS A 403 26.84 -7.90 1.91
CA LYS A 403 26.31 -6.54 1.92
C LYS A 403 25.09 -6.46 1.00
N PRO A 404 23.90 -6.93 1.47
CA PRO A 404 22.71 -6.96 0.62
C PRO A 404 22.34 -5.57 0.12
N SER A 405 22.02 -5.51 -1.17
CA SER A 405 21.46 -4.30 -1.79
C SER A 405 20.52 -4.67 -2.92
N ALA A 406 19.61 -3.75 -3.22
CA ALA A 406 18.65 -3.86 -4.31
C ALA A 406 18.48 -2.50 -5.00
N ILE A 407 18.37 -2.53 -6.31
CA ILE A 407 17.95 -1.40 -7.13
C ILE A 407 16.69 -1.78 -7.87
N TYR A 408 15.81 -0.83 -8.01
CA TYR A 408 14.58 -0.89 -8.77
C TYR A 408 14.47 0.32 -9.67
N ALA A 409 13.98 0.13 -10.90
CA ALA A 409 13.66 1.21 -11.83
C ALA A 409 12.41 0.85 -12.64
N GLU A 410 11.51 1.81 -12.78
CA GLU A 410 10.24 1.66 -13.51
C GLU A 410 10.02 2.85 -14.42
N ALA A 411 9.50 2.60 -15.62
CA ALA A 411 8.97 3.62 -16.50
C ALA A 411 7.52 3.27 -16.86
N GLU A 412 6.63 4.24 -16.67
CA GLU A 412 5.19 4.13 -16.88
C GLU A 412 4.72 5.16 -17.90
N TYR A 413 3.84 4.74 -18.80
CA TYR A 413 3.12 5.65 -19.71
C TYR A 413 1.62 5.44 -19.59
N LYS A 414 0.89 6.48 -19.15
CA LYS A 414 -0.57 6.49 -18.97
C LYS A 414 -1.26 7.01 -20.22
N PHE A 415 -2.34 6.34 -20.62
CA PHE A 415 -3.16 6.71 -21.78
C PHE A 415 -4.59 6.22 -21.60
N ASN A 416 -5.49 6.56 -22.53
CA ASN A 416 -6.86 6.08 -22.50
C ASN A 416 -7.12 5.16 -23.69
N VAL A 417 -7.67 3.97 -23.42
CA VAL A 417 -8.19 3.05 -24.43
C VAL A 417 -9.71 2.99 -24.31
N LEU A 418 -10.45 3.34 -25.35
CA LEU A 418 -11.91 3.36 -25.31
C LEU A 418 -12.47 4.12 -24.09
N GLU A 419 -11.87 5.28 -23.80
CA GLU A 419 -12.17 6.13 -22.64
C GLU A 419 -11.86 5.50 -21.26
N LYS A 420 -11.16 4.35 -21.24
CA LYS A 420 -10.72 3.69 -20.00
C LYS A 420 -9.27 4.06 -19.68
N PRO A 421 -8.97 4.45 -18.42
CA PRO A 421 -7.58 4.66 -17.99
C PRO A 421 -6.77 3.39 -18.20
N SER A 422 -5.63 3.52 -18.81
CA SER A 422 -4.73 2.40 -19.11
C SER A 422 -3.29 2.84 -18.96
N ALA A 423 -2.40 1.91 -18.66
CA ALA A 423 -0.96 2.16 -18.56
C ALA A 423 -0.16 0.99 -19.15
N VAL A 424 1.01 1.31 -19.68
CA VAL A 424 2.07 0.36 -20.00
C VAL A 424 3.25 0.67 -19.11
N ILE A 425 3.77 -0.34 -18.45
CA ILE A 425 4.84 -0.25 -17.48
C ILE A 425 5.97 -1.21 -17.87
N ILE A 426 7.20 -0.77 -17.77
CA ILE A 426 8.39 -1.60 -17.87
C ILE A 426 9.23 -1.40 -16.62
N GLY A 427 9.74 -2.50 -16.07
CA GLY A 427 10.50 -2.50 -14.83
C GLY A 427 11.78 -3.31 -14.93
N PHE A 428 12.73 -2.92 -14.11
CA PHE A 428 14.02 -3.59 -13.93
C PHE A 428 14.39 -3.59 -12.45
N ASP A 429 14.78 -4.76 -11.95
CA ASP A 429 15.34 -4.93 -10.61
C ASP A 429 16.69 -5.66 -10.70
N GLU A 430 17.61 -5.30 -9.81
CA GLU A 430 18.86 -6.02 -9.59
C GLU A 430 19.17 -6.10 -8.09
N SER A 431 19.62 -7.28 -7.65
CA SER A 431 20.07 -7.48 -6.28
C SER A 431 21.58 -7.85 -6.27
N LYS A 432 22.22 -7.54 -5.15
CA LYS A 432 23.60 -7.97 -4.84
C LYS A 432 23.63 -8.56 -3.45
N ASP A 433 24.43 -9.63 -3.27
CA ASP A 433 24.64 -10.32 -1.99
C ASP A 433 23.35 -10.77 -1.30
N ALA A 434 22.28 -11.01 -2.07
CA ALA A 434 20.95 -11.32 -1.58
C ALA A 434 20.51 -12.76 -1.87
N LEU A 435 21.44 -13.65 -2.30
CA LEU A 435 21.14 -15.04 -2.61
C LEU A 435 20.57 -15.79 -1.40
N ALA A 436 21.11 -15.60 -0.20
CA ALA A 436 20.59 -16.22 1.02
C ALA A 436 19.16 -15.78 1.36
N LEU A 437 18.72 -14.62 0.85
CA LEU A 437 17.38 -14.06 1.02
C LEU A 437 16.42 -14.50 -0.10
N LEU A 438 16.84 -15.40 -0.99
CA LEU A 438 16.06 -15.87 -2.15
C LEU A 438 15.56 -14.76 -3.08
N ILE A 439 16.26 -13.64 -3.12
CA ILE A 439 15.98 -12.56 -4.07
C ILE A 439 16.74 -12.89 -5.35
N PRO A 440 16.10 -12.95 -6.53
CA PRO A 440 16.79 -13.18 -7.80
C PRO A 440 17.89 -12.13 -8.04
N LYS A 441 18.88 -12.48 -8.88
CA LYS A 441 19.96 -11.56 -9.26
C LYS A 441 19.43 -10.38 -10.07
N LYS A 442 18.53 -10.66 -11.03
CA LYS A 442 17.90 -9.66 -11.88
C LYS A 442 16.46 -10.04 -12.19
N ARG A 443 15.66 -9.01 -12.43
CA ARG A 443 14.28 -9.14 -12.92
C ARG A 443 14.02 -8.12 -14.00
N TYR A 444 13.30 -8.54 -15.02
CA TYR A 444 12.71 -7.68 -16.05
C TYR A 444 11.21 -7.91 -16.04
N THR A 445 10.46 -6.81 -16.03
CA THR A 445 8.99 -6.85 -15.94
C THR A 445 8.38 -5.99 -17.01
N ALA A 446 7.27 -6.44 -17.59
CA ALA A 446 6.44 -5.65 -18.48
C ALA A 446 4.98 -5.86 -18.09
N THR A 447 4.26 -4.78 -17.80
CA THR A 447 2.88 -4.82 -17.32
C THR A 447 2.00 -3.92 -18.18
N VAL A 448 0.78 -4.37 -18.44
CA VAL A 448 -0.30 -3.58 -19.02
C VAL A 448 -1.45 -3.58 -18.02
N SER A 449 -1.88 -2.41 -17.59
CA SER A 449 -2.97 -2.24 -16.64
C SER A 449 -4.08 -1.39 -17.26
N THR A 450 -5.32 -1.66 -16.89
CA THR A 450 -6.49 -0.87 -17.30
C THR A 450 -7.54 -0.88 -16.20
N SER A 451 -8.40 0.13 -16.16
CA SER A 451 -9.59 0.16 -15.30
C SER A 451 -10.84 0.02 -16.19
N LEU A 452 -11.25 -1.22 -16.44
CA LEU A 452 -12.40 -1.50 -17.32
C LEU A 452 -13.72 -1.06 -16.69
N TRP A 453 -13.86 -1.25 -15.40
CA TRP A 453 -15.01 -0.81 -14.60
C TRP A 453 -14.56 0.23 -13.56
N LYS A 454 -15.52 0.95 -13.02
CA LYS A 454 -15.24 1.87 -11.94
C LYS A 454 -14.70 1.10 -10.73
N ASP A 455 -13.63 1.63 -10.13
CA ASP A 455 -12.99 1.09 -8.93
C ASP A 455 -12.41 -0.33 -9.11
N THR A 456 -12.04 -0.72 -10.36
CA THR A 456 -11.30 -1.94 -10.64
C THR A 456 -9.98 -1.66 -11.36
N ILE A 457 -9.01 -2.56 -11.21
CA ILE A 457 -7.78 -2.60 -11.99
C ILE A 457 -7.58 -4.03 -12.49
N GLU A 458 -7.46 -4.17 -13.80
CA GLU A 458 -7.09 -5.40 -14.48
C GLU A 458 -5.68 -5.24 -15.03
N SER A 459 -4.76 -6.12 -14.63
CA SER A 459 -3.35 -6.06 -15.01
C SER A 459 -2.85 -7.39 -15.57
N LEU A 460 -2.12 -7.31 -16.66
CA LEU A 460 -1.39 -8.44 -17.25
C LEU A 460 0.09 -8.14 -17.17
N GLU A 461 0.83 -9.01 -16.48
CA GLU A 461 2.26 -8.87 -16.28
C GLU A 461 3.03 -10.06 -16.85
N PHE A 462 4.12 -9.77 -17.54
CA PHE A 462 5.18 -10.70 -17.87
C PHE A 462 6.42 -10.37 -17.04
N ARG A 463 6.98 -11.39 -16.38
CA ARG A 463 8.17 -11.29 -15.54
C ARG A 463 9.21 -12.32 -15.96
N HIS A 464 10.46 -11.88 -16.06
CA HIS A 464 11.63 -12.71 -16.32
C HIS A 464 12.65 -12.53 -15.21
N ASP A 465 12.85 -13.59 -14.40
CA ASP A 465 13.81 -13.63 -13.29
C ASP A 465 15.08 -14.37 -13.73
N ILE A 466 16.24 -13.82 -13.37
CA ILE A 466 17.56 -14.43 -13.58
C ILE A 466 18.19 -14.65 -12.21
N ASP A 467 18.58 -15.88 -11.92
CA ASP A 467 19.19 -16.25 -10.65
C ASP A 467 20.71 -15.94 -10.62
N TYR A 468 21.29 -16.04 -9.44
CA TYR A 468 22.73 -16.00 -9.21
C TYR A 468 23.42 -17.16 -9.92
N ARG A 469 24.71 -17.01 -10.24
CA ARG A 469 25.50 -18.04 -10.93
C ARG A 469 25.61 -19.30 -10.08
N GLU A 470 25.81 -20.45 -10.71
CA GLU A 470 26.05 -21.73 -10.01
C GLU A 470 27.30 -21.69 -9.12
N THR A 471 28.26 -20.81 -9.44
CA THR A 471 29.47 -20.59 -8.65
C THR A 471 29.25 -19.68 -7.45
N ASP A 472 28.14 -18.93 -7.40
CA ASP A 472 27.81 -18.06 -6.28
C ASP A 472 27.24 -18.91 -5.15
N SER A 473 27.75 -18.70 -3.94
CA SER A 473 27.30 -19.38 -2.73
C SER A 473 26.97 -18.39 -1.64
N ALA A 474 25.96 -18.70 -0.84
CA ALA A 474 25.55 -17.86 0.30
C ALA A 474 25.06 -18.73 1.45
N TYR A 475 25.19 -18.23 2.66
CA TYR A 475 24.49 -18.79 3.81
C TYR A 475 24.11 -17.68 4.78
N GLY A 476 23.11 -17.96 5.57
CA GLY A 476 22.75 -17.16 6.75
C GLY A 476 22.76 -18.04 7.98
N GLN A 477 22.88 -17.42 9.14
CA GLN A 477 22.90 -18.10 10.41
C GLN A 477 21.58 -18.87 10.63
N SER A 478 21.73 -20.16 10.99
CA SER A 478 20.63 -21.05 11.36
C SER A 478 20.88 -21.61 12.76
N SER A 479 19.81 -21.88 13.50
CA SER A 479 19.90 -22.50 14.83
C SER A 479 20.48 -23.93 14.82
N LEU A 480 20.50 -24.59 13.67
CA LEU A 480 20.93 -26.00 13.52
C LEU A 480 22.26 -26.14 12.74
N GLY A 481 22.89 -25.04 12.34
CA GLY A 481 24.14 -25.05 11.61
C GLY A 481 24.11 -24.28 10.29
N PHE A 482 25.16 -24.40 9.51
CA PHE A 482 25.32 -23.70 8.24
C PHE A 482 25.11 -24.64 7.08
N ASN A 483 24.11 -24.41 6.26
CA ASN A 483 23.93 -25.09 5.01
C ASN A 483 24.04 -24.06 3.86
N PRO A 484 25.13 -24.07 3.08
CA PRO A 484 25.28 -23.12 1.99
C PRO A 484 24.26 -23.38 0.90
N MET A 485 23.75 -22.28 0.36
CA MET A 485 22.90 -22.25 -0.82
C MET A 485 23.73 -21.80 -2.01
N ASN A 486 23.56 -22.43 -3.14
CA ASN A 486 24.21 -22.02 -4.39
C ASN A 486 23.19 -21.39 -5.33
N GLY A 487 23.63 -20.44 -6.13
CA GLY A 487 22.86 -19.96 -7.26
C GLY A 487 22.61 -21.08 -8.27
N THR A 488 21.61 -20.93 -9.10
CA THR A 488 21.25 -21.94 -10.11
C THR A 488 21.80 -21.61 -11.49
N GLY A 489 22.20 -20.36 -11.71
CA GLY A 489 22.59 -19.85 -13.03
C GLY A 489 21.46 -19.84 -14.06
N LYS A 490 20.24 -20.14 -13.65
CA LYS A 490 19.08 -20.32 -14.52
C LYS A 490 18.18 -19.09 -14.51
N SER A 491 17.23 -19.07 -15.44
CA SER A 491 16.18 -18.05 -15.50
C SER A 491 14.80 -18.69 -15.50
N GLY A 492 13.79 -17.93 -15.08
CA GLY A 492 12.40 -18.33 -15.09
C GLY A 492 11.49 -17.24 -15.64
N ASN A 493 10.36 -17.64 -16.20
CA ASN A 493 9.35 -16.73 -16.70
C ASN A 493 8.06 -16.91 -15.91
N THR A 494 7.35 -15.81 -15.66
CA THR A 494 6.02 -15.83 -15.07
C THR A 494 5.11 -14.90 -15.87
N VAL A 495 3.89 -15.36 -16.14
CA VAL A 495 2.81 -14.54 -16.70
C VAL A 495 1.71 -14.49 -15.64
N THR A 496 1.27 -13.30 -15.28
CA THR A 496 0.24 -13.09 -14.25
C THR A 496 -0.88 -12.21 -14.80
N LEU A 497 -2.11 -12.65 -14.64
CA LEU A 497 -3.31 -11.83 -14.81
C LEU A 497 -3.88 -11.54 -13.42
N GLN A 498 -4.00 -10.27 -13.07
CA GLN A 498 -4.60 -9.83 -11.80
C GLN A 498 -5.88 -9.04 -12.05
N VAL A 499 -6.87 -9.26 -11.23
CA VAL A 499 -8.09 -8.44 -11.15
C VAL A 499 -8.22 -7.95 -9.71
N GLY A 500 -8.26 -6.64 -9.54
CA GLY A 500 -8.44 -5.95 -8.27
C GLY A 500 -9.72 -5.13 -8.23
N LEU A 501 -10.44 -5.19 -7.11
CA LEU A 501 -11.58 -4.32 -6.79
C LEU A 501 -11.19 -3.47 -5.57
N TYR A 502 -11.43 -2.15 -5.65
CA TYR A 502 -11.08 -1.17 -4.62
C TYR A 502 -12.31 -0.32 -4.28
N PHE A 503 -12.61 -0.13 -2.99
CA PHE A 503 -13.80 0.61 -2.54
C PHE A 503 -13.54 1.42 -1.28
#